data_f9ebbf9fd07d9a0f8513e181d08b78ca
#
_entry.id   f9ebbf9fd07d9a0f8513e181d08b78ca
#
_cell.length_a   1.000
_cell.length_b   1.000
_cell.length_c   1.000
_cell.angle_alpha   90.00
_cell.angle_beta   90.00
_cell.angle_gamma   90.00
#
_symmetry.space_group_name_H-M   'P 1'
#
loop_
_entity.id
_entity.type
_entity.pdbx_description
1 polymer ?
#
loop_
_entity_poly.entity_id
_entity_poly.type
_entity_poly.pdbx_seq_one_letter_code
_entity_poly.pdbx_strand_id
1 'polypeptide(L)'
;MAVAKTDIEEVPEPPQDFETESFDISLKKDFDPTVVEAMLHFMYKFYYTNVSGVSAMVFDAQAYQIADKYGVHALKTYAKNKFGTAIKAGWSMDDFPVAINVVYTTTPLNDRGLRDLAVERSHMNLDELTSRADFCEILRTTPDFAADLVPFVCDHSSRDVNSYKCPGCNGIFKFDDPGSLTRYCPRCGRKSCEWDEYRQAKR
;
A
#
# COMPACT_ATOMS: atom_id res chain seq x y z
N MET A 1 13.05 69.74 49.91
CA MET A 1 12.57 68.42 49.53
C MET A 1 12.45 68.38 48.02
N ALA A 2 13.39 67.77 47.31
CA ALA A 2 13.35 67.65 45.87
C ALA A 2 12.77 66.26 45.51
N VAL A 3 11.70 66.27 44.73
CA VAL A 3 11.08 65.02 44.20
C VAL A 3 11.81 64.64 42.92
N ALA A 4 12.45 63.46 42.96
CA ALA A 4 13.10 62.88 41.77
C ALA A 4 12.04 62.51 40.74
N LYS A 5 12.19 63.03 39.52
CA LYS A 5 11.45 62.52 38.33
C LYS A 5 12.09 61.21 37.93
N THR A 6 11.32 60.14 37.97
CA THR A 6 11.65 58.84 37.35
C THR A 6 11.43 58.93 35.83
N ASP A 7 12.53 58.82 35.09
CA ASP A 7 12.48 58.67 33.62
C ASP A 7 11.84 57.35 33.30
N ILE A 8 10.70 57.40 32.59
CA ILE A 8 10.05 56.22 32.01
C ILE A 8 10.81 55.91 30.72
N GLU A 9 11.55 54.82 30.71
CA GLU A 9 12.23 54.28 29.54
C GLU A 9 11.19 53.88 28.51
N GLU A 10 11.20 54.56 27.36
CA GLU A 10 10.30 54.35 26.23
C GLU A 10 10.64 52.99 25.59
N VAL A 11 9.71 52.03 25.72
CA VAL A 11 9.83 50.69 25.06
C VAL A 11 9.77 50.92 23.55
N PRO A 12 10.76 50.49 22.77
CA PRO A 12 10.73 50.66 21.32
C PRO A 12 9.53 49.88 20.72
N GLU A 13 8.74 50.58 19.91
CA GLU A 13 7.67 49.96 19.12
C GLU A 13 8.25 48.85 18.22
N PRO A 14 7.55 47.70 18.12
CA PRO A 14 8.00 46.63 17.22
C PRO A 14 7.93 47.13 15.77
N PRO A 15 8.86 46.67 14.89
CA PRO A 15 8.90 47.08 13.50
C PRO A 15 7.58 46.77 12.79
N GLN A 16 6.99 47.76 12.14
CA GLN A 16 5.68 47.69 11.48
C GLN A 16 5.67 47.02 10.12
N ASP A 17 6.71 46.32 9.72
CA ASP A 17 6.81 45.60 8.43
C ASP A 17 6.86 44.10 8.61
N PHE A 18 5.94 43.52 9.38
CA PHE A 18 5.49 42.17 9.10
C PHE A 18 4.46 42.27 7.99
N GLU A 19 4.90 42.31 6.74
CA GLU A 19 4.09 41.83 5.64
C GLU A 19 3.64 40.42 6.03
N THR A 20 2.40 40.29 6.49
CA THR A 20 1.69 39.04 6.50
C THR A 20 1.54 38.69 5.04
N GLU A 21 2.61 38.02 4.46
CA GLU A 21 2.39 37.17 3.31
C GLU A 21 1.21 36.30 3.74
N SER A 22 0.08 36.56 3.13
CA SER A 22 -1.09 35.71 3.26
C SER A 22 -0.62 34.35 2.74
N PHE A 23 -0.22 33.49 3.65
CA PHE A 23 -0.09 32.08 3.42
C PHE A 23 -1.49 31.62 3.04
N ASP A 24 -1.84 31.84 1.80
CA ASP A 24 -3.07 31.38 1.20
C ASP A 24 -2.93 29.86 1.13
N ILE A 25 -3.22 29.23 2.28
CA ILE A 25 -3.25 27.80 2.42
C ILE A 25 -4.41 27.32 1.56
N SER A 26 -4.13 27.05 0.31
CA SER A 26 -5.05 26.44 -0.67
C SER A 26 -5.39 24.99 -0.30
N LEU A 27 -5.34 24.68 1.01
CA LEU A 27 -5.62 23.37 1.60
C LEU A 27 -7.00 22.83 1.22
N LYS A 28 -7.98 23.74 1.11
CA LYS A 28 -9.38 23.37 0.86
C LYS A 28 -9.69 22.96 -0.59
N LYS A 29 -8.78 23.20 -1.52
CA LYS A 29 -9.03 22.95 -2.95
C LYS A 29 -8.61 21.54 -3.38
N ASP A 30 -7.63 20.94 -2.70
CA ASP A 30 -7.01 19.71 -3.10
C ASP A 30 -7.36 18.51 -2.20
N PHE A 31 -7.87 18.75 -0.99
CA PHE A 31 -8.19 17.71 -0.01
C PHE A 31 -9.55 17.93 0.64
N ASP A 32 -10.19 16.81 1.01
CA ASP A 32 -11.39 16.86 1.83
C ASP A 32 -11.10 17.58 3.17
N PRO A 33 -11.97 18.48 3.63
CA PRO A 33 -11.77 19.20 4.88
C PRO A 33 -11.55 18.30 6.09
N THR A 34 -12.17 17.11 6.12
CA THR A 34 -12.01 16.13 7.21
C THR A 34 -10.63 15.53 7.25
N VAL A 35 -9.97 15.38 6.11
CA VAL A 35 -8.57 14.89 5.98
C VAL A 35 -7.59 15.97 6.45
N VAL A 36 -7.88 17.25 6.13
CA VAL A 36 -7.10 18.39 6.64
C VAL A 36 -7.23 18.49 8.15
N GLU A 37 -8.43 18.36 8.68
CA GLU A 37 -8.68 18.35 10.13
C GLU A 37 -7.92 17.20 10.82
N ALA A 38 -7.92 16.00 10.23
CA ALA A 38 -7.16 14.87 10.76
C ALA A 38 -5.65 15.14 10.80
N MET A 39 -5.09 15.80 9.78
CA MET A 39 -3.68 16.22 9.78
C MET A 39 -3.41 17.24 10.90
N LEU A 40 -4.22 18.27 11.03
CA LEU A 40 -4.07 19.27 12.08
C LEU A 40 -4.21 18.63 13.47
N HIS A 41 -5.21 17.78 13.66
CA HIS A 41 -5.40 17.06 14.90
C HIS A 41 -4.19 16.19 15.26
N PHE A 42 -3.60 15.52 14.27
CA PHE A 42 -2.40 14.73 14.47
C PHE A 42 -1.21 15.59 14.89
N MET A 43 -1.03 16.79 14.33
CA MET A 43 0.07 17.68 14.68
C MET A 43 0.03 18.13 16.15
N TYR A 44 -1.16 18.18 16.77
CA TYR A 44 -1.34 18.58 18.17
C TYR A 44 -1.44 17.42 19.16
N LYS A 45 -1.99 16.27 18.69
CA LYS A 45 -2.38 15.15 19.56
C LYS A 45 -1.65 13.84 19.25
N PHE A 46 -0.91 13.77 18.13
CA PHE A 46 -0.23 12.57 17.62
C PHE A 46 -1.15 11.39 17.29
N TYR A 47 -2.43 11.65 17.12
CA TYR A 47 -3.40 10.68 16.57
C TYR A 47 -4.48 11.41 15.78
N TYR A 48 -5.22 10.68 14.95
CA TYR A 48 -6.44 11.18 14.32
C TYR A 48 -7.52 10.08 14.31
N THR A 49 -8.78 10.51 14.18
CA THR A 49 -9.94 9.64 14.00
C THR A 49 -10.61 9.94 12.66
N ASN A 50 -11.19 8.92 12.06
CA ASN A 50 -12.00 9.10 10.86
C ASN A 50 -13.40 9.57 11.28
N VAL A 51 -13.73 10.80 10.99
CA VAL A 51 -15.04 11.42 11.28
C VAL A 51 -15.87 11.66 10.02
N SER A 52 -15.33 11.32 8.84
CA SER A 52 -15.95 11.64 7.54
C SER A 52 -17.09 10.70 7.13
N GLY A 53 -17.22 9.53 7.78
CA GLY A 53 -18.15 8.49 7.35
C GLY A 53 -17.67 7.69 6.12
N VAL A 54 -16.53 8.06 5.54
CA VAL A 54 -15.85 7.30 4.48
C VAL A 54 -15.18 6.07 5.08
N SER A 55 -14.99 5.03 4.28
CA SER A 55 -14.25 3.83 4.69
C SER A 55 -12.89 4.16 5.31
N ALA A 56 -12.52 3.45 6.38
CA ALA A 56 -11.22 3.65 7.04
C ALA A 56 -10.03 3.48 6.08
N MET A 57 -10.12 2.53 5.13
CA MET A 57 -9.08 2.30 4.13
C MET A 57 -8.89 3.52 3.22
N VAL A 58 -9.98 4.09 2.73
CA VAL A 58 -9.95 5.26 1.84
C VAL A 58 -9.46 6.48 2.62
N PHE A 59 -9.97 6.70 3.82
CA PHE A 59 -9.58 7.83 4.67
C PHE A 59 -8.09 7.78 5.05
N ASP A 60 -7.58 6.61 5.44
CA ASP A 60 -6.18 6.46 5.83
C ASP A 60 -5.23 6.61 4.61
N ALA A 61 -5.67 6.23 3.40
CA ALA A 61 -4.94 6.50 2.17
C ALA A 61 -4.86 8.01 1.87
N GLN A 62 -5.96 8.74 2.06
CA GLN A 62 -5.98 10.20 1.92
C GLN A 62 -5.13 10.91 2.99
N ALA A 63 -5.16 10.42 4.24
CA ALA A 63 -4.32 10.93 5.32
C ALA A 63 -2.82 10.70 5.03
N TYR A 64 -2.48 9.59 4.38
CA TYR A 64 -1.13 9.32 3.91
C TYR A 64 -0.70 10.31 2.81
N GLN A 65 -1.59 10.57 1.85
CA GLN A 65 -1.34 11.50 0.75
C GLN A 65 -1.10 12.93 1.25
N ILE A 66 -1.96 13.44 2.15
CA ILE A 66 -1.79 14.80 2.69
C ILE A 66 -0.49 14.90 3.51
N ALA A 67 -0.15 13.85 4.26
CA ALA A 67 1.09 13.78 5.02
C ALA A 67 2.34 13.83 4.12
N ASP A 68 2.30 13.17 2.97
CA ASP A 68 3.36 13.19 1.98
C ASP A 68 3.50 14.59 1.37
N LYS A 69 2.39 15.19 0.93
CA LYS A 69 2.36 16.52 0.31
C LYS A 69 2.93 17.61 1.22
N TYR A 70 2.63 17.55 2.52
CA TYR A 70 3.08 18.56 3.50
C TYR A 70 4.31 18.15 4.31
N GLY A 71 4.95 17.02 3.97
CA GLY A 71 6.19 16.57 4.60
C GLY A 71 6.04 16.14 6.07
N VAL A 72 4.83 15.76 6.51
CA VAL A 72 4.57 15.31 7.89
C VAL A 72 4.89 13.81 8.02
N HIS A 73 6.17 13.46 8.07
CA HIS A 73 6.63 12.06 8.03
C HIS A 73 6.04 11.18 9.15
N ALA A 74 5.84 11.73 10.35
CA ALA A 74 5.24 11.01 11.46
C ALA A 74 3.78 10.62 11.14
N LEU A 75 2.99 11.54 10.56
CA LEU A 75 1.63 11.27 10.11
C LEU A 75 1.63 10.25 8.96
N LYS A 76 2.56 10.38 8.00
CA LYS A 76 2.69 9.43 6.88
C LYS A 76 2.88 8.00 7.40
N THR A 77 3.76 7.81 8.37
CA THR A 77 4.01 6.51 9.01
C THR A 77 2.78 6.02 9.77
N TYR A 78 2.13 6.89 10.52
CA TYR A 78 0.94 6.56 11.29
C TYR A 78 -0.23 6.14 10.38
N ALA A 79 -0.49 6.89 9.31
CA ALA A 79 -1.53 6.59 8.31
C ALA A 79 -1.25 5.27 7.58
N LYS A 80 0.03 4.99 7.22
CA LYS A 80 0.43 3.70 6.65
C LYS A 80 0.05 2.53 7.56
N ASN A 81 0.33 2.63 8.85
CA ASN A 81 0.05 1.57 9.81
C ASN A 81 -1.46 1.35 9.98
N LYS A 82 -2.23 2.44 10.04
CA LYS A 82 -3.70 2.38 10.10
C LYS A 82 -4.29 1.75 8.85
N PHE A 83 -3.85 2.19 7.66
CA PHE A 83 -4.23 1.61 6.39
C PHE A 83 -3.95 0.10 6.36
N GLY A 84 -2.73 -0.32 6.74
CA GLY A 84 -2.37 -1.74 6.82
C GLY A 84 -3.27 -2.55 7.75
N THR A 85 -3.74 -1.96 8.85
CA THR A 85 -4.70 -2.60 9.76
C THR A 85 -6.10 -2.66 9.12
N ALA A 86 -6.54 -1.57 8.50
CA ALA A 86 -7.86 -1.48 7.88
C ALA A 86 -8.01 -2.48 6.72
N ILE A 87 -7.02 -2.60 5.83
CA ILE A 87 -7.08 -3.55 4.71
C ILE A 87 -7.02 -5.01 5.16
N LYS A 88 -6.38 -5.31 6.31
CA LYS A 88 -6.37 -6.68 6.87
C LYS A 88 -7.77 -7.15 7.27
N ALA A 89 -8.57 -6.24 7.81
CA ALA A 89 -9.94 -6.53 8.22
C ALA A 89 -10.97 -6.36 7.09
N GLY A 90 -10.72 -5.44 6.16
CA GLY A 90 -11.71 -4.98 5.19
C GLY A 90 -11.45 -5.34 3.73
N TRP A 91 -10.49 -6.21 3.41
CA TRP A 91 -10.15 -6.56 2.01
C TRP A 91 -11.31 -7.16 1.21
N SER A 92 -12.28 -7.81 1.89
CA SER A 92 -13.47 -8.39 1.26
C SER A 92 -14.61 -7.38 1.04
N MET A 93 -14.49 -6.16 1.56
CA MET A 93 -15.49 -5.10 1.41
C MET A 93 -15.41 -4.42 0.04
N ASP A 94 -16.50 -3.80 -0.39
CA ASP A 94 -16.60 -3.07 -1.66
C ASP A 94 -15.68 -1.82 -1.71
N ASP A 95 -15.27 -1.32 -0.55
CA ASP A 95 -14.35 -0.18 -0.43
C ASP A 95 -12.89 -0.53 -0.73
N PHE A 96 -12.52 -1.82 -0.76
CA PHE A 96 -11.14 -2.21 -1.00
C PHE A 96 -10.64 -1.86 -2.42
N PRO A 97 -11.38 -2.14 -3.50
CA PRO A 97 -11.00 -1.66 -4.83
C PRO A 97 -10.94 -0.13 -4.91
N VAL A 98 -11.83 0.58 -4.21
CA VAL A 98 -11.80 2.05 -4.15
C VAL A 98 -10.53 2.54 -3.46
N ALA A 99 -10.13 1.92 -2.35
CA ALA A 99 -8.90 2.24 -1.65
C ALA A 99 -7.66 1.99 -2.52
N ILE A 100 -7.62 0.89 -3.29
CA ILE A 100 -6.55 0.61 -4.27
C ILE A 100 -6.47 1.75 -5.30
N ASN A 101 -7.62 2.17 -5.86
CA ASN A 101 -7.65 3.27 -6.83
C ASN A 101 -7.07 4.55 -6.22
N VAL A 102 -7.49 4.91 -5.01
CA VAL A 102 -6.95 6.09 -4.30
C VAL A 102 -5.44 5.97 -4.13
N VAL A 103 -4.93 4.83 -3.66
CA VAL A 103 -3.49 4.61 -3.49
C VAL A 103 -2.74 4.85 -4.79
N TYR A 104 -3.20 4.26 -5.91
CA TYR A 104 -2.47 4.32 -7.17
C TYR A 104 -2.60 5.64 -7.92
N THR A 105 -3.69 6.39 -7.69
CA THR A 105 -3.88 7.73 -8.27
C THR A 105 -3.19 8.84 -7.47
N THR A 106 -2.92 8.61 -6.19
CA THR A 106 -2.42 9.66 -5.29
C THR A 106 -0.96 9.49 -4.88
N THR A 107 -0.37 8.30 -5.08
CA THR A 107 1.04 8.06 -4.75
C THR A 107 1.90 7.93 -6.01
N PRO A 108 3.12 8.50 -6.02
CA PRO A 108 4.05 8.33 -7.15
C PRO A 108 4.55 6.88 -7.24
N LEU A 109 5.06 6.49 -8.42
CA LEU A 109 5.52 5.12 -8.70
C LEU A 109 6.60 4.61 -7.74
N ASN A 110 7.46 5.49 -7.27
CA ASN A 110 8.55 5.18 -6.33
C ASN A 110 8.10 5.11 -4.87
N ASP A 111 6.89 5.56 -4.55
CA ASP A 111 6.34 5.43 -3.20
C ASP A 111 5.66 4.06 -3.02
N ARG A 112 6.44 3.10 -2.52
CA ARG A 112 5.98 1.73 -2.29
C ARG A 112 5.21 1.55 -0.98
N GLY A 113 5.06 2.61 -0.18
CA GLY A 113 4.52 2.54 1.18
C GLY A 113 3.15 1.88 1.26
N LEU A 114 2.13 2.42 0.59
CA LEU A 114 0.78 1.85 0.55
C LEU A 114 0.62 0.82 -0.59
N ARG A 115 1.32 1.00 -1.72
CA ARG A 115 1.24 0.12 -2.89
C ARG A 115 1.59 -1.32 -2.53
N ASP A 116 2.70 -1.54 -1.81
CA ASP A 116 3.11 -2.88 -1.40
C ASP A 116 2.09 -3.55 -0.47
N LEU A 117 1.50 -2.79 0.45
CA LEU A 117 0.45 -3.31 1.34
C LEU A 117 -0.80 -3.74 0.55
N ALA A 118 -1.22 -2.93 -0.43
CA ALA A 118 -2.37 -3.24 -1.28
C ALA A 118 -2.12 -4.49 -2.15
N VAL A 119 -0.93 -4.59 -2.75
CA VAL A 119 -0.51 -5.75 -3.57
C VAL A 119 -0.42 -7.01 -2.74
N GLU A 120 0.27 -6.96 -1.59
CA GLU A 120 0.41 -8.11 -0.69
C GLU A 120 -0.96 -8.63 -0.26
N ARG A 121 -1.87 -7.74 0.14
CA ARG A 121 -3.21 -8.13 0.55
C ARG A 121 -4.04 -8.72 -0.59
N SER A 122 -3.96 -8.12 -1.76
CA SER A 122 -4.64 -8.63 -2.96
C SER A 122 -4.15 -9.99 -3.36
N HIS A 123 -2.83 -10.20 -3.34
CA HIS A 123 -2.22 -11.48 -3.66
C HIS A 123 -2.66 -12.59 -2.68
N MET A 124 -2.68 -12.31 -1.36
CA MET A 124 -3.11 -13.29 -0.35
C MET A 124 -4.56 -13.76 -0.51
N ASN A 125 -5.40 -12.97 -1.16
CA ASN A 125 -6.84 -13.24 -1.31
C ASN A 125 -7.26 -13.24 -2.80
N LEU A 126 -6.33 -13.53 -3.70
CA LEU A 126 -6.51 -13.32 -5.14
C LEU A 126 -7.67 -14.15 -5.71
N ASP A 127 -7.80 -15.41 -5.29
CA ASP A 127 -8.84 -16.31 -5.78
C ASP A 127 -10.25 -15.79 -5.50
N GLU A 128 -10.45 -15.22 -4.30
CA GLU A 128 -11.75 -14.63 -3.93
C GLU A 128 -11.95 -13.29 -4.61
N LEU A 129 -10.94 -12.43 -4.63
CA LEU A 129 -11.01 -11.11 -5.25
C LEU A 129 -11.25 -11.19 -6.76
N THR A 130 -10.66 -12.13 -7.48
CA THR A 130 -10.86 -12.29 -8.93
C THR A 130 -12.25 -12.79 -9.30
N SER A 131 -13.01 -13.34 -8.36
CA SER A 131 -14.42 -13.68 -8.55
C SER A 131 -15.33 -12.44 -8.54
N ARG A 132 -14.85 -11.30 -8.09
CA ARG A 132 -15.59 -10.03 -7.94
C ARG A 132 -15.43 -9.14 -9.17
N ALA A 133 -16.55 -8.62 -9.66
CA ALA A 133 -16.57 -7.75 -10.84
C ALA A 133 -15.86 -6.40 -10.60
N ASP A 134 -16.02 -5.81 -9.41
CA ASP A 134 -15.40 -4.55 -8.99
C ASP A 134 -13.87 -4.65 -8.91
N PHE A 135 -13.34 -5.77 -8.40
CA PHE A 135 -11.91 -6.00 -8.37
C PHE A 135 -11.35 -6.26 -9.79
N CYS A 136 -12.07 -6.99 -10.63
CA CYS A 136 -11.68 -7.16 -12.03
C CYS A 136 -11.67 -5.82 -12.79
N GLU A 137 -12.56 -4.90 -12.45
CA GLU A 137 -12.60 -3.57 -13.06
C GLU A 137 -11.39 -2.73 -12.65
N ILE A 138 -10.98 -2.75 -11.37
CA ILE A 138 -9.78 -2.03 -10.95
C ILE A 138 -8.50 -2.56 -11.61
N LEU A 139 -8.41 -3.86 -11.88
CA LEU A 139 -7.29 -4.44 -12.64
C LEU A 139 -7.23 -3.91 -14.09
N ARG A 140 -8.37 -3.55 -14.70
CA ARG A 140 -8.42 -2.96 -16.04
C ARG A 140 -8.13 -1.47 -16.04
N THR A 141 -8.65 -0.76 -15.05
CA THR A 141 -8.59 0.72 -14.98
C THR A 141 -7.33 1.24 -14.34
N THR A 142 -6.61 0.40 -13.56
CA THR A 142 -5.38 0.77 -12.87
C THR A 142 -4.22 -0.16 -13.30
N PRO A 143 -3.63 0.06 -14.48
CA PRO A 143 -2.61 -0.84 -15.05
C PRO A 143 -1.37 -0.95 -14.18
N ASP A 144 -0.97 0.11 -13.47
CA ASP A 144 0.16 0.08 -12.54
C ASP A 144 -0.06 -0.90 -11.40
N PHE A 145 -1.29 -0.99 -10.87
CA PHE A 145 -1.63 -1.98 -9.85
C PHE A 145 -1.54 -3.40 -10.40
N ALA A 146 -2.10 -3.63 -11.59
CA ALA A 146 -2.03 -4.93 -12.24
C ALA A 146 -0.56 -5.34 -12.50
N ALA A 147 0.27 -4.40 -12.98
CA ALA A 147 1.68 -4.64 -13.21
C ALA A 147 2.45 -4.98 -11.92
N ASP A 148 2.14 -4.29 -10.82
CA ASP A 148 2.73 -4.55 -9.50
C ASP A 148 2.30 -5.91 -8.92
N LEU A 149 1.11 -6.40 -9.26
CA LEU A 149 0.57 -7.69 -8.78
C LEU A 149 1.19 -8.90 -9.51
N VAL A 150 1.51 -8.75 -10.81
CA VAL A 150 2.02 -9.85 -11.64
C VAL A 150 3.24 -10.57 -11.06
N PRO A 151 4.30 -9.90 -10.55
CA PRO A 151 5.45 -10.58 -9.96
C PRO A 151 5.09 -11.50 -8.79
N PHE A 152 4.13 -11.08 -7.96
CA PHE A 152 3.68 -11.88 -6.81
C PHE A 152 2.94 -13.14 -7.25
N VAL A 153 2.12 -13.05 -8.29
CA VAL A 153 1.40 -14.21 -8.86
C VAL A 153 2.40 -15.19 -9.52
N CYS A 154 3.35 -14.65 -10.28
CA CYS A 154 4.36 -15.49 -10.96
C CYS A 154 5.31 -16.18 -9.98
N ASP A 155 5.72 -15.51 -8.89
CA ASP A 155 6.64 -16.07 -7.90
C ASP A 155 6.01 -17.25 -7.14
N HIS A 156 4.72 -17.16 -6.83
CA HIS A 156 3.98 -18.28 -6.20
C HIS A 156 3.81 -19.48 -7.13
N SER A 157 3.59 -19.26 -8.42
CA SER A 157 3.56 -20.36 -9.40
C SER A 157 4.89 -21.10 -9.49
N SER A 158 5.97 -20.48 -9.02
CA SER A 158 7.31 -21.06 -9.05
C SER A 158 7.70 -21.82 -7.77
N ARG A 159 6.97 -21.63 -6.65
CA ARG A 159 7.42 -22.09 -5.33
C ARG A 159 7.15 -23.57 -5.07
N ASP A 160 6.13 -24.16 -5.68
CA ASP A 160 5.73 -25.56 -5.41
C ASP A 160 5.97 -26.52 -6.57
N VAL A 161 6.46 -26.04 -7.71
CA VAL A 161 6.74 -26.88 -8.86
C VAL A 161 8.13 -27.51 -8.71
N ASN A 162 8.15 -28.78 -8.36
CA ASN A 162 9.38 -29.56 -8.29
C ASN A 162 9.91 -29.85 -9.68
N SER A 163 11.24 -29.81 -9.85
CA SER A 163 11.91 -30.23 -11.09
C SER A 163 12.29 -31.68 -11.02
N TYR A 164 11.98 -32.44 -12.08
CA TYR A 164 12.23 -33.84 -12.18
C TYR A 164 13.08 -34.13 -13.43
N LYS A 165 14.03 -35.05 -13.32
CA LYS A 165 14.84 -35.53 -14.46
C LYS A 165 14.34 -36.87 -14.90
N CYS A 166 13.89 -36.99 -16.14
CA CYS A 166 13.41 -38.25 -16.67
C CYS A 166 14.55 -39.28 -16.84
N PRO A 167 14.46 -40.48 -16.23
CA PRO A 167 15.48 -41.53 -16.40
C PRO A 167 15.50 -42.13 -17.80
N GLY A 168 14.46 -41.89 -18.62
CA GLY A 168 14.40 -42.41 -19.98
C GLY A 168 15.01 -41.48 -21.02
N CYS A 169 14.81 -40.16 -20.92
CA CYS A 169 15.29 -39.22 -21.94
C CYS A 169 16.18 -38.11 -21.36
N ASN A 170 16.50 -38.16 -20.08
CA ASN A 170 17.27 -37.15 -19.35
C ASN A 170 16.67 -35.69 -19.43
N GLY A 171 15.46 -35.53 -19.97
CA GLY A 171 14.77 -34.26 -20.03
C GLY A 171 14.37 -33.79 -18.64
N ILE A 172 14.58 -32.49 -18.36
CA ILE A 172 14.12 -31.86 -17.13
C ILE A 172 12.75 -31.24 -17.43
N PHE A 173 11.79 -31.46 -16.53
CA PHE A 173 10.45 -30.90 -16.59
C PHE A 173 9.95 -30.62 -15.18
N LYS A 174 8.92 -29.85 -15.09
CA LYS A 174 8.32 -29.38 -13.82
C LYS A 174 6.89 -29.87 -13.75
N PHE A 175 6.46 -30.35 -12.61
CA PHE A 175 5.05 -30.54 -12.26
C PHE A 175 4.88 -30.44 -10.73
N ASP A 176 3.64 -30.22 -10.33
CA ASP A 176 3.27 -30.23 -8.91
C ASP A 176 3.60 -31.59 -8.29
N ASP A 177 3.67 -31.64 -6.96
CA ASP A 177 4.01 -32.86 -6.23
C ASP A 177 3.26 -34.08 -6.82
N PRO A 178 4.01 -35.09 -7.33
CA PRO A 178 3.38 -36.21 -7.99
C PRO A 178 2.55 -37.08 -7.05
N GLY A 179 2.79 -36.99 -5.74
CA GLY A 179 2.19 -37.91 -4.78
C GLY A 179 2.34 -39.36 -5.21
N SER A 180 1.34 -40.18 -4.92
CA SER A 180 1.28 -41.59 -5.36
C SER A 180 0.68 -41.76 -6.76
N LEU A 181 0.44 -40.69 -7.50
CA LEU A 181 -0.20 -40.73 -8.81
C LEU A 181 0.78 -41.12 -9.91
N THR A 182 0.37 -42.04 -10.75
CA THR A 182 1.11 -42.37 -11.96
C THR A 182 1.11 -41.20 -12.95
N ARG A 183 2.30 -40.76 -13.36
CA ARG A 183 2.47 -39.66 -14.33
C ARG A 183 3.40 -40.07 -15.48
N TYR A 184 3.28 -39.34 -16.57
CA TYR A 184 4.06 -39.60 -17.79
C TYR A 184 5.04 -38.44 -18.03
N CYS A 185 6.25 -38.79 -18.47
CA CYS A 185 7.19 -37.80 -18.97
C CYS A 185 6.61 -37.08 -20.19
N PRO A 186 6.50 -35.74 -20.17
CA PRO A 186 5.90 -35.00 -21.30
C PRO A 186 6.75 -35.07 -22.58
N ARG A 187 8.04 -35.46 -22.47
CA ARG A 187 8.96 -35.49 -23.59
C ARG A 187 9.06 -36.87 -24.26
N CYS A 188 9.05 -37.96 -23.50
CA CYS A 188 9.23 -39.30 -24.06
C CYS A 188 8.11 -40.29 -23.71
N GLY A 189 7.08 -39.86 -22.98
CA GLY A 189 5.94 -40.69 -22.59
C GLY A 189 6.24 -41.76 -21.53
N ARG A 190 7.46 -41.82 -20.96
CA ARG A 190 7.79 -42.79 -19.92
C ARG A 190 6.87 -42.64 -18.72
N LYS A 191 6.24 -43.72 -18.31
CA LYS A 191 5.36 -43.83 -17.17
C LYS A 191 6.14 -44.12 -15.89
N SER A 192 5.89 -43.47 -14.80
CA SER A 192 6.37 -43.81 -13.44
C SER A 192 5.41 -43.35 -12.36
N CYS A 193 5.38 -44.05 -11.24
CA CYS A 193 4.75 -43.64 -9.99
C CYS A 193 5.79 -43.22 -8.94
N GLU A 194 7.08 -43.34 -9.22
CA GLU A 194 8.20 -43.06 -8.30
C GLU A 194 9.02 -41.87 -8.79
N TRP A 195 8.31 -40.79 -9.21
CA TRP A 195 8.99 -39.59 -9.71
C TRP A 195 9.80 -38.86 -8.64
N ASP A 196 9.50 -39.06 -7.35
CA ASP A 196 10.22 -38.43 -6.22
C ASP A 196 11.71 -38.85 -6.20
N GLU A 197 12.05 -40.04 -6.63
CA GLU A 197 13.44 -40.49 -6.75
C GLU A 197 14.24 -39.69 -7.81
N TYR A 198 13.55 -39.08 -8.76
CA TYR A 198 14.14 -38.30 -9.87
C TYR A 198 14.03 -36.79 -9.67
N ARG A 199 13.68 -36.37 -8.44
CA ARG A 199 13.58 -34.98 -8.06
C ARG A 199 14.95 -34.30 -8.05
N GLN A 200 15.05 -33.16 -8.70
CA GLN A 200 16.26 -32.34 -8.67
C GLN A 200 16.30 -31.48 -7.42
N ALA A 201 17.45 -31.43 -6.74
CA ALA A 201 17.63 -30.51 -5.62
C ALA A 201 17.43 -29.04 -6.07
N LYS A 202 16.70 -28.28 -5.30
CA LYS A 202 16.58 -26.83 -5.53
C LYS A 202 17.97 -26.19 -5.40
N ARG A 203 18.46 -25.57 -6.46
CA ARG A 203 19.68 -24.74 -6.44
C ARG A 203 19.38 -23.38 -5.88
#